data_88d185443ecacbe7f42351ce8d744b92
#
_entry.id   88d185443ecacbe7f42351ce8d744b92
#
_cell.length_a   1.000
_cell.length_b   1.000
_cell.length_c   1.000
_cell.angle_alpha   90.00
_cell.angle_beta   90.00
_cell.angle_gamma   90.00
#
_symmetry.space_group_name_H-M   'P 1'
#
loop_
_entity.id
_entity.type
_entity.pdbx_description
1 polymer ?
#
loop_
_entity_poly.entity_id
_entity_poly.type
_entity_poly.pdbx_seq_one_letter_code
_entity_poly.pdbx_strand_id
1 'polypeptide(L)'
;MKRIMTVLALAAFAAAPAAAQWAGMPVWNSPKGGTGVTINGDVGLPNTDAGKGTAFGARGTLGLANLSITAGVATWKPDGFNESTTSLGAVAGFRVIGGSLLPVALNLQLGAGTAGEITAGTSTLPKMTNMIAGAGLSVNVPTPGINIEPYLSISNRWHKPTGFSTESNIGWVLGANVGLGMLGLHVAYDSESFGGGVTTGILGIGAHVALKAPIGM
;
A
#
# COMPACT_ATOMS: atom_id res chain seq x y z
N MET A 1 23.74 21.30 18.20
CA MET A 1 23.74 20.17 17.28
C MET A 1 22.69 19.11 17.65
N LYS A 2 22.60 18.61 18.89
CA LYS A 2 21.57 17.59 19.27
C LYS A 2 20.12 18.02 19.01
N ARG A 3 19.75 19.27 19.30
CA ARG A 3 18.38 19.79 19.07
C ARG A 3 18.03 19.93 17.60
N ILE A 4 18.98 20.22 16.72
CA ILE A 4 18.78 20.31 15.27
C ILE A 4 18.60 18.90 14.69
N MET A 5 19.35 17.92 15.15
CA MET A 5 19.17 16.51 14.77
C MET A 5 17.82 15.97 15.25
N THR A 6 17.35 16.37 16.43
CA THR A 6 16.01 15.99 16.93
C THR A 6 14.90 16.61 16.09
N VAL A 7 15.03 17.88 15.67
CA VAL A 7 14.06 18.55 14.79
C VAL A 7 14.09 17.98 13.38
N LEU A 8 15.27 17.67 12.83
CA LEU A 8 15.40 17.00 11.54
C LEU A 8 14.90 15.54 11.59
N ALA A 9 15.14 14.82 12.70
CA ALA A 9 14.53 13.53 12.92
C ALA A 9 12.99 13.63 13.01
N LEU A 10 12.45 14.57 13.78
CA LEU A 10 11.01 14.81 13.88
C LEU A 10 10.40 15.23 12.52
N ALA A 11 11.09 16.04 11.72
CA ALA A 11 10.64 16.41 10.39
C ALA A 11 10.71 15.26 9.40
N ALA A 12 11.74 14.42 9.47
CA ALA A 12 11.83 13.17 8.70
C ALA A 12 10.75 12.16 9.12
N PHE A 13 10.19 12.28 10.32
CA PHE A 13 9.15 11.40 10.85
C PHE A 13 7.74 11.93 10.65
N ALA A 14 7.55 13.22 10.46
CA ALA A 14 6.31 13.74 9.89
C ALA A 14 6.11 13.24 8.45
N ALA A 15 7.21 12.91 7.77
CA ALA A 15 7.25 12.27 6.46
C ALA A 15 7.47 10.73 6.53
N ALA A 16 7.37 10.10 7.71
CA ALA A 16 7.37 8.64 7.74
C ALA A 16 6.28 8.13 6.81
N PRO A 17 6.60 7.26 5.84
CA PRO A 17 5.62 6.82 4.85
C PRO A 17 4.58 6.01 5.59
N ALA A 18 3.62 6.72 6.01
CA ALA A 18 2.37 6.14 6.34
C ALA A 18 1.70 5.76 5.03
N ALA A 19 2.38 4.94 4.20
CA ALA A 19 1.74 4.35 3.05
C ALA A 19 0.52 3.64 3.60
N ALA A 20 -0.54 4.23 3.30
CA ALA A 20 -1.92 4.15 3.77
C ALA A 20 -2.33 3.05 4.74
N GLN A 21 -1.80 1.83 4.66
CA GLN A 21 -2.23 0.71 5.51
C GLN A 21 -1.08 -0.07 6.12
N TRP A 22 0.01 -0.23 5.36
CA TRP A 22 1.15 -1.05 5.80
C TRP A 22 2.44 -0.22 5.70
N ALA A 23 3.12 -0.03 6.82
CA ALA A 23 4.35 0.75 6.90
C ALA A 23 5.41 0.22 5.94
N GLY A 24 6.02 1.11 5.16
CA GLY A 24 7.05 0.79 4.18
C GLY A 24 6.57 0.07 2.92
N MET A 25 5.24 -0.07 2.72
CA MET A 25 4.63 -0.70 1.55
C MET A 25 3.90 0.32 0.70
N PRO A 26 3.84 0.14 -0.64
CA PRO A 26 2.97 0.94 -1.48
C PRO A 26 1.49 0.60 -1.22
N VAL A 27 0.62 1.48 -1.66
CA VAL A 27 -0.82 1.18 -1.74
C VAL A 27 -1.05 0.25 -2.93
N TRP A 28 -1.31 -1.00 -2.64
CA TRP A 28 -1.62 -1.98 -3.65
C TRP A 28 -3.06 -1.84 -4.15
N ASN A 29 -3.24 -1.95 -5.47
CA ASN A 29 -4.56 -1.93 -6.07
C ASN A 29 -4.69 -2.98 -7.19
N SER A 30 -5.89 -3.46 -7.39
CA SER A 30 -6.32 -4.22 -8.56
C SER A 30 -7.73 -3.76 -8.94
N PRO A 31 -7.86 -2.69 -9.75
CA PRO A 31 -9.15 -2.12 -10.12
C PRO A 31 -10.08 -3.11 -10.83
N LYS A 32 -9.52 -4.04 -11.59
CA LYS A 32 -10.28 -5.11 -12.22
C LYS A 32 -10.97 -6.01 -11.17
N GLY A 33 -10.32 -6.17 -10.01
CA GLY A 33 -10.80 -7.08 -8.97
C GLY A 33 -10.88 -8.53 -9.45
N GLY A 34 -11.73 -9.30 -8.82
CA GLY A 34 -11.95 -10.71 -9.17
C GLY A 34 -12.80 -11.40 -8.12
N THR A 35 -13.13 -12.66 -8.38
CA THR A 35 -13.81 -13.52 -7.41
C THR A 35 -12.87 -14.63 -6.97
N GLY A 36 -12.77 -14.85 -5.67
CA GLY A 36 -11.90 -15.87 -5.09
C GLY A 36 -11.02 -15.32 -3.97
N VAL A 37 -10.05 -16.10 -3.57
CA VAL A 37 -9.07 -15.74 -2.54
C VAL A 37 -7.71 -15.58 -3.18
N THR A 38 -7.01 -14.50 -2.84
CA THR A 38 -5.63 -14.28 -3.26
C THR A 38 -4.75 -14.10 -2.03
N ILE A 39 -3.61 -14.76 -2.01
CA ILE A 39 -2.60 -14.62 -0.95
C ILE A 39 -1.36 -13.99 -1.60
N ASN A 40 -0.85 -12.92 -1.00
CA ASN A 40 0.26 -12.15 -1.52
C ASN A 40 1.41 -12.14 -0.51
N GLY A 41 2.63 -12.16 -1.03
CA GLY A 41 3.86 -11.85 -0.31
C GLY A 41 4.56 -10.69 -0.99
N ASP A 42 4.94 -9.68 -0.22
CA ASP A 42 5.35 -8.37 -0.71
C ASP A 42 6.68 -7.92 -0.11
N VAL A 43 7.45 -7.16 -0.90
CA VAL A 43 8.63 -6.42 -0.46
C VAL A 43 8.44 -4.96 -0.82
N GLY A 44 8.69 -4.07 0.13
CA GLY A 44 8.65 -2.62 -0.03
C GLY A 44 10.03 -2.00 0.13
N LEU A 45 10.37 -1.05 -0.73
CA LEU A 45 11.64 -0.34 -0.79
C LEU A 45 11.37 1.17 -0.75
N PRO A 46 11.21 1.75 0.45
CA PRO A 46 11.04 3.20 0.63
C PRO A 46 12.28 3.99 0.20
N ASN A 47 12.07 5.19 -0.36
CA ASN A 47 13.15 6.13 -0.68
C ASN A 47 13.70 6.82 0.59
N THR A 48 14.65 7.73 0.43
CA THR A 48 15.28 8.46 1.56
C THR A 48 14.26 9.26 2.36
N ASP A 49 13.35 9.97 1.68
CA ASP A 49 12.33 10.81 2.31
C ASP A 49 11.26 9.97 3.02
N ALA A 50 11.14 8.72 2.61
CA ALA A 50 10.30 7.71 3.22
C ALA A 50 11.01 6.87 4.31
N GLY A 51 12.19 7.27 4.76
CA GLY A 51 12.95 6.61 5.84
C GLY A 51 13.77 5.40 5.40
N LYS A 52 13.85 5.12 4.08
CA LYS A 52 14.59 3.96 3.53
C LYS A 52 14.27 2.62 4.22
N GLY A 53 15.23 1.69 4.15
CA GLY A 53 15.11 0.36 4.71
C GLY A 53 14.30 -0.57 3.82
N THR A 54 13.92 -1.71 4.37
CA THR A 54 13.15 -2.74 3.65
C THR A 54 11.94 -3.15 4.48
N ALA A 55 10.81 -3.28 3.82
CA ALA A 55 9.60 -3.80 4.41
C ALA A 55 9.24 -5.15 3.78
N PHE A 56 8.69 -6.05 4.59
CA PHE A 56 8.15 -7.33 4.18
C PHE A 56 6.69 -7.43 4.60
N GLY A 57 5.83 -7.92 3.72
CA GLY A 57 4.41 -8.01 4.00
C GLY A 57 3.76 -9.28 3.48
N ALA A 58 2.62 -9.59 4.07
CA ALA A 58 1.72 -10.63 3.60
C ALA A 58 0.28 -10.13 3.65
N ARG A 59 -0.48 -10.38 2.58
CA ARG A 59 -1.86 -9.93 2.45
C ARG A 59 -2.76 -11.05 1.93
N GLY A 60 -3.97 -11.12 2.46
CA GLY A 60 -5.05 -11.93 1.93
C GLY A 60 -6.14 -11.04 1.33
N THR A 61 -6.60 -11.37 0.13
CA THR A 61 -7.71 -10.68 -0.54
C THR A 61 -8.85 -11.65 -0.78
N LEU A 62 -10.05 -11.29 -0.35
CA LEU A 62 -11.30 -11.95 -0.71
C LEU A 62 -12.01 -11.09 -1.75
N GLY A 63 -12.22 -11.64 -2.93
CA GLY A 63 -12.97 -11.01 -4.02
C GLY A 63 -14.38 -11.59 -4.11
N LEU A 64 -15.37 -10.72 -4.15
CA LEU A 64 -16.81 -11.04 -4.25
C LEU A 64 -17.42 -10.19 -5.38
N ALA A 65 -17.32 -10.68 -6.61
CA ALA A 65 -17.80 -9.96 -7.79
C ALA A 65 -17.18 -8.55 -7.92
N ASN A 66 -17.93 -7.51 -7.52
CA ASN A 66 -17.48 -6.11 -7.59
C ASN A 66 -16.81 -5.61 -6.31
N LEU A 67 -16.95 -6.35 -5.21
CA LEU A 67 -16.35 -6.03 -3.91
C LEU A 67 -15.08 -6.85 -3.71
N SER A 68 -14.05 -6.23 -3.17
CA SER A 68 -12.85 -6.91 -2.66
C SER A 68 -12.53 -6.41 -1.26
N ILE A 69 -12.08 -7.32 -0.41
CA ILE A 69 -11.60 -6.99 0.93
C ILE A 69 -10.21 -7.59 1.05
N THR A 70 -9.22 -6.75 1.33
CA THR A 70 -7.84 -7.15 1.56
C THR A 70 -7.47 -6.83 2.99
N ALA A 71 -6.88 -7.77 3.68
CA ALA A 71 -6.28 -7.54 5.01
C ALA A 71 -4.85 -8.10 5.01
N GLY A 72 -3.98 -7.50 5.81
CA GLY A 72 -2.59 -7.92 5.83
C GLY A 72 -1.79 -7.35 6.98
N VAL A 73 -0.55 -7.77 7.01
CA VAL A 73 0.49 -7.36 7.95
C VAL A 73 1.75 -7.03 7.17
N ALA A 74 2.49 -6.02 7.64
CA ALA A 74 3.83 -5.77 7.17
C ALA A 74 4.75 -5.43 8.33
N THR A 75 6.03 -5.75 8.17
CA THR A 75 7.11 -5.35 9.06
C THR A 75 8.08 -4.50 8.27
N TRP A 76 8.42 -3.33 8.79
CA TRP A 76 9.35 -2.40 8.19
C TRP A 76 10.44 -2.03 9.16
N LYS A 77 11.68 -2.06 8.68
CA LYS A 77 12.86 -1.59 9.41
C LYS A 77 13.43 -0.38 8.68
N PRO A 78 13.20 0.85 9.18
CA PRO A 78 13.79 2.05 8.60
C PRO A 78 15.29 2.09 8.82
N ASP A 79 16.02 2.77 7.92
CA ASP A 79 17.44 3.00 8.08
C ASP A 79 17.72 3.87 9.31
N GLY A 80 18.77 3.53 10.05
CA GLY A 80 19.14 4.24 11.28
C GLY A 80 18.39 3.78 12.54
N PHE A 81 17.45 2.83 12.41
CA PHE A 81 16.78 2.20 13.55
C PHE A 81 17.24 0.77 13.74
N ASN A 82 17.41 0.36 14.99
CA ASN A 82 17.75 -1.03 15.33
C ASN A 82 16.51 -1.92 15.37
N GLU A 83 15.34 -1.32 15.57
CA GLU A 83 14.06 -1.99 15.69
C GLU A 83 13.24 -1.90 14.41
N SER A 84 12.31 -2.82 14.25
CA SER A 84 11.32 -2.85 13.18
C SER A 84 9.95 -2.50 13.73
N THR A 85 9.12 -1.82 12.95
CA THR A 85 7.70 -1.68 13.27
C THR A 85 6.86 -2.72 12.53
N THR A 86 5.80 -3.16 13.18
CA THR A 86 4.79 -4.01 12.55
C THR A 86 3.52 -3.19 12.34
N SER A 87 2.94 -3.33 11.17
CA SER A 87 1.68 -2.69 10.80
C SER A 87 0.63 -3.72 10.41
N LEU A 88 -0.61 -3.41 10.73
CA LEU A 88 -1.80 -4.18 10.37
C LEU A 88 -2.74 -3.25 9.60
N GLY A 89 -3.42 -3.75 8.59
CA GLY A 89 -4.34 -2.93 7.83
C GLY A 89 -5.34 -3.74 7.02
N ALA A 90 -6.37 -3.03 6.55
CA ALA A 90 -7.36 -3.56 5.64
C ALA A 90 -7.82 -2.52 4.63
N VAL A 91 -8.21 -3.00 3.45
CA VAL A 91 -8.75 -2.20 2.34
C VAL A 91 -9.98 -2.87 1.78
N ALA A 92 -11.03 -2.10 1.58
CA ALA A 92 -12.17 -2.46 0.77
C ALA A 92 -12.05 -1.78 -0.60
N GLY A 93 -12.23 -2.53 -1.66
CA GLY A 93 -12.30 -2.05 -3.04
C GLY A 93 -13.67 -2.35 -3.65
N PHE A 94 -14.25 -1.37 -4.32
CA PHE A 94 -15.52 -1.55 -5.03
C PHE A 94 -15.35 -1.17 -6.50
N ARG A 95 -15.48 -2.13 -7.40
CA ARG A 95 -15.41 -1.91 -8.83
C ARG A 95 -16.70 -1.25 -9.32
N VAL A 96 -16.59 -0.03 -9.83
CA VAL A 96 -17.70 0.77 -10.37
C VAL A 96 -17.91 0.49 -11.86
N ILE A 97 -16.81 0.38 -12.62
CA ILE A 97 -16.78 0.13 -14.05
C ILE A 97 -15.84 -1.05 -14.31
N GLY A 98 -16.16 -1.86 -15.30
CA GLY A 98 -15.32 -2.99 -15.70
C GLY A 98 -16.04 -4.32 -15.54
N GLY A 99 -15.36 -5.36 -15.93
CA GLY A 99 -15.85 -6.74 -15.91
C GLY A 99 -15.15 -7.57 -16.99
N SER A 100 -15.69 -8.74 -17.31
CA SER A 100 -15.08 -9.63 -18.30
C SER A 100 -15.15 -9.10 -19.74
N LEU A 101 -16.09 -8.19 -20.01
CA LEU A 101 -16.31 -7.66 -21.35
C LEU A 101 -15.61 -6.33 -21.63
N LEU A 102 -15.17 -5.62 -20.59
CA LEU A 102 -14.51 -4.32 -20.73
C LEU A 102 -13.01 -4.45 -20.40
N PRO A 103 -12.12 -3.95 -21.28
CA PRO A 103 -10.68 -3.95 -21.00
C PRO A 103 -10.29 -2.96 -19.90
N VAL A 104 -11.16 -1.99 -19.58
CA VAL A 104 -10.93 -0.93 -18.60
C VAL A 104 -11.73 -1.23 -17.35
N ALA A 105 -11.13 -1.00 -16.18
CA ALA A 105 -11.80 -1.09 -14.90
C ALA A 105 -11.53 0.16 -14.05
N LEU A 106 -12.56 0.64 -13.35
CA LEU A 106 -12.50 1.71 -12.37
C LEU A 106 -12.99 1.16 -11.03
N ASN A 107 -12.22 1.37 -9.98
CA ASN A 107 -12.63 1.04 -8.62
C ASN A 107 -12.51 2.24 -7.67
N LEU A 108 -13.28 2.18 -6.59
CA LEU A 108 -13.11 3.00 -5.41
C LEU A 108 -12.42 2.18 -4.33
N GLN A 109 -11.60 2.83 -3.51
CA GLN A 109 -10.88 2.21 -2.39
C GLN A 109 -11.15 2.97 -1.10
N LEU A 110 -11.35 2.23 -0.03
CA LEU A 110 -11.37 2.74 1.34
C LEU A 110 -10.56 1.80 2.21
N GLY A 111 -9.62 2.32 2.97
CA GLY A 111 -8.76 1.50 3.81
C GLY A 111 -8.32 2.18 5.08
N ALA A 112 -7.89 1.37 6.03
CA ALA A 112 -7.30 1.82 7.28
C ALA A 112 -6.22 0.84 7.75
N GLY A 113 -5.27 1.37 8.53
CA GLY A 113 -4.22 0.57 9.13
C GLY A 113 -3.59 1.24 10.35
N THR A 114 -2.78 0.49 11.04
CA THR A 114 -2.03 0.98 12.20
C THR A 114 -0.62 0.40 12.17
N ALA A 115 0.38 1.24 12.47
CA ALA A 115 1.76 0.82 12.66
C ALA A 115 2.18 1.01 14.12
N GLY A 116 2.98 0.10 14.64
CA GLY A 116 3.49 0.15 15.99
C GLY A 116 4.49 1.29 16.20
N GLU A 117 4.77 1.57 17.45
CA GLU A 117 5.83 2.47 17.87
C GLU A 117 7.21 1.87 17.60
N ILE A 118 8.22 2.72 17.30
CA ILE A 118 9.61 2.33 17.18
C ILE A 118 10.46 3.26 18.06
N THR A 119 11.39 2.71 18.80
CA THR A 119 12.33 3.47 19.60
C THR A 119 13.77 3.31 19.09
N ALA A 120 14.48 4.42 18.95
CA ALA A 120 15.89 4.42 18.59
C ALA A 120 16.66 5.36 19.54
N GLY A 121 17.34 4.80 20.53
CA GLY A 121 18.00 5.55 21.57
C GLY A 121 17.01 6.39 22.38
N THR A 122 17.12 7.73 22.28
CA THR A 122 16.20 8.67 22.95
C THR A 122 15.06 9.15 22.05
N SER A 123 14.98 8.70 20.80
CA SER A 123 13.96 9.10 19.84
C SER A 123 12.92 8.00 19.70
N THR A 124 11.66 8.36 19.81
CA THR A 124 10.54 7.43 19.65
C THR A 124 9.64 7.89 18.50
N LEU A 125 9.36 6.97 17.58
CA LEU A 125 8.32 7.12 16.58
C LEU A 125 7.00 6.70 17.19
N PRO A 126 6.01 7.58 17.26
CA PRO A 126 4.74 7.23 17.87
C PRO A 126 4.00 6.20 17.00
N LYS A 127 3.13 5.45 17.64
CA LYS A 127 2.14 4.64 16.94
C LYS A 127 1.37 5.48 15.93
N MET A 128 1.20 4.97 14.71
CA MET A 128 0.52 5.65 13.61
C MET A 128 -0.80 4.96 13.29
N THR A 129 -1.84 5.74 13.06
CA THR A 129 -3.09 5.27 12.45
C THR A 129 -3.26 5.95 11.10
N ASN A 130 -3.52 5.16 10.07
CA ASN A 130 -3.64 5.63 8.70
C ASN A 130 -4.99 5.29 8.13
N MET A 131 -5.52 6.17 7.27
CA MET A 131 -6.72 5.93 6.49
C MET A 131 -6.49 6.37 5.06
N ILE A 132 -7.16 5.71 4.11
CA ILE A 132 -7.17 6.14 2.71
C ILE A 132 -8.59 6.11 2.16
N ALA A 133 -8.84 7.03 1.23
CA ALA A 133 -9.97 6.97 0.31
C ALA A 133 -9.49 7.38 -1.08
N GLY A 134 -9.78 6.57 -2.08
CA GLY A 134 -9.23 6.82 -3.41
C GLY A 134 -9.97 6.09 -4.52
N ALA A 135 -9.45 6.26 -5.72
CA ALA A 135 -9.94 5.59 -6.93
C ALA A 135 -8.76 5.06 -7.74
N GLY A 136 -9.00 3.98 -8.45
CA GLY A 136 -8.01 3.37 -9.33
C GLY A 136 -8.60 3.03 -10.69
N LEU A 137 -7.79 3.22 -11.72
CA LEU A 137 -8.10 2.88 -13.10
C LEU A 137 -7.09 1.83 -13.58
N SER A 138 -7.55 0.78 -14.22
CA SER A 138 -6.69 -0.21 -14.87
C SER A 138 -7.13 -0.54 -16.27
N VAL A 139 -6.19 -1.08 -17.03
CA VAL A 139 -6.44 -1.64 -18.36
C VAL A 139 -6.05 -3.11 -18.34
N ASN A 140 -6.94 -3.99 -18.71
CA ASN A 140 -6.61 -5.39 -18.90
C ASN A 140 -6.09 -5.62 -20.32
N VAL A 141 -4.83 -5.99 -20.43
CA VAL A 141 -4.19 -6.32 -21.71
C VAL A 141 -4.33 -7.81 -21.95
N PRO A 142 -5.20 -8.24 -22.87
CA PRO A 142 -5.39 -9.65 -23.17
C PRO A 142 -4.17 -10.20 -23.90
N THR A 143 -3.44 -11.08 -23.25
CA THR A 143 -2.30 -11.78 -23.82
C THR A 143 -2.52 -13.28 -23.65
N PRO A 144 -2.30 -14.12 -24.65
CA PRO A 144 -2.49 -15.57 -24.53
C PRO A 144 -1.68 -16.13 -23.36
N GLY A 145 -2.36 -16.76 -22.40
CA GLY A 145 -1.72 -17.39 -21.22
C GLY A 145 -1.27 -16.45 -20.11
N ILE A 146 -1.22 -15.14 -20.36
CA ILE A 146 -0.76 -14.13 -19.39
C ILE A 146 -1.83 -13.05 -19.27
N ASN A 147 -2.16 -12.65 -18.06
CA ASN A 147 -3.02 -11.49 -17.81
C ASN A 147 -2.16 -10.34 -17.30
N ILE A 148 -2.14 -9.21 -17.99
CA ILE A 148 -1.40 -8.02 -17.60
C ILE A 148 -2.40 -6.90 -17.31
N GLU A 149 -2.33 -6.34 -16.11
CA GLU A 149 -3.20 -5.25 -15.64
C GLU A 149 -2.33 -4.08 -15.14
N PRO A 150 -1.86 -3.17 -16.00
CA PRO A 150 -1.32 -1.89 -15.56
C PRO A 150 -2.44 -1.05 -14.95
N TYR A 151 -2.10 -0.32 -13.88
CA TYR A 151 -3.05 0.54 -13.18
C TYR A 151 -2.41 1.83 -12.67
N LEU A 152 -3.25 2.83 -12.53
CA LEU A 152 -2.98 4.08 -11.85
C LEU A 152 -4.03 4.27 -10.76
N SER A 153 -3.64 4.73 -9.59
CA SER A 153 -4.58 5.14 -8.55
C SER A 153 -4.18 6.45 -7.90
N ILE A 154 -5.19 7.18 -7.41
CA ILE A 154 -5.03 8.40 -6.63
C ILE A 154 -5.86 8.29 -5.36
N SER A 155 -5.33 8.78 -4.26
CA SER A 155 -6.00 8.70 -2.97
C SER A 155 -5.69 9.90 -2.10
N ASN A 156 -6.67 10.31 -1.31
CA ASN A 156 -6.44 11.11 -0.12
C ASN A 156 -6.07 10.18 1.03
N ARG A 157 -5.08 10.58 1.82
CA ARG A 157 -4.49 9.81 2.90
C ARG A 157 -4.44 10.64 4.16
N TRP A 158 -4.93 10.07 5.25
CA TRP A 158 -4.92 10.69 6.56
C TRP A 158 -3.99 9.92 7.48
N HIS A 159 -3.03 10.63 8.07
CA HIS A 159 -2.03 10.10 8.98
C HIS A 159 -2.22 10.71 10.35
N LYS A 160 -2.44 9.87 11.34
CA LYS A 160 -2.65 10.28 12.73
C LYS A 160 -1.63 9.63 13.65
N PRO A 161 -0.49 10.29 13.92
CA PRO A 161 0.43 9.86 14.97
C PRO A 161 -0.23 10.02 16.34
N THR A 162 0.00 9.10 17.26
CA THR A 162 -0.51 9.22 18.63
C THR A 162 0.07 10.46 19.31
N GLY A 163 -0.80 11.31 19.84
CA GLY A 163 -0.40 12.56 20.50
C GLY A 163 -0.23 13.77 19.56
N PHE A 164 -0.47 13.61 18.25
CA PHE A 164 -0.35 14.68 17.25
C PHE A 164 -1.65 14.89 16.47
N SER A 165 -1.71 15.99 15.75
CA SER A 165 -2.83 16.29 14.83
C SER A 165 -2.81 15.34 13.63
N THR A 166 -3.99 15.12 13.03
CA THR A 166 -4.09 14.37 11.77
C THR A 166 -3.60 15.23 10.62
N GLU A 167 -2.75 14.66 9.77
CA GLU A 167 -2.32 15.24 8.52
C GLU A 167 -3.05 14.58 7.35
N SER A 168 -3.29 15.32 6.28
CA SER A 168 -3.99 14.84 5.10
C SER A 168 -3.20 15.21 3.85
N ASN A 169 -2.89 14.19 3.04
CA ASN A 169 -2.05 14.32 1.85
C ASN A 169 -2.68 13.59 0.66
N ILE A 170 -2.22 13.95 -0.53
CA ILE A 170 -2.59 13.24 -1.76
C ILE A 170 -1.42 12.36 -2.17
N GLY A 171 -1.72 11.10 -2.42
CA GLY A 171 -0.80 10.15 -2.99
C GLY A 171 -1.32 9.56 -4.30
N TRP A 172 -0.39 9.11 -5.14
CA TRP A 172 -0.69 8.39 -6.36
C TRP A 172 0.17 7.13 -6.46
N VAL A 173 -0.33 6.14 -7.18
CA VAL A 173 0.37 4.86 -7.41
C VAL A 173 0.30 4.51 -8.88
N LEU A 174 1.43 4.15 -9.44
CA LEU A 174 1.53 3.49 -10.75
C LEU A 174 1.98 2.05 -10.52
N GLY A 175 1.25 1.08 -11.04
CA GLY A 175 1.57 -0.33 -10.84
C GLY A 175 1.12 -1.23 -11.98
N ALA A 176 1.46 -2.50 -11.85
CA ALA A 176 1.03 -3.55 -12.76
C ALA A 176 0.88 -4.88 -12.01
N ASN A 177 -0.18 -5.60 -12.34
CA ASN A 177 -0.41 -6.99 -11.92
C ASN A 177 -0.22 -7.90 -13.14
N VAL A 178 0.52 -8.99 -12.98
CA VAL A 178 0.79 -9.98 -14.03
C VAL A 178 0.37 -11.34 -13.51
N GLY A 179 -0.63 -11.95 -14.14
CA GLY A 179 -1.17 -13.25 -13.78
C GLY A 179 -0.76 -14.34 -14.75
N LEU A 180 -0.31 -15.48 -14.22
CA LEU A 180 0.06 -16.70 -14.92
C LEU A 180 -0.76 -17.87 -14.37
N GLY A 181 -2.01 -17.96 -14.78
CA GLY A 181 -2.95 -18.92 -14.19
C GLY A 181 -3.27 -18.59 -12.73
N MET A 182 -2.87 -19.46 -11.80
CA MET A 182 -3.05 -19.23 -10.36
C MET A 182 -1.93 -18.41 -9.72
N LEU A 183 -0.77 -18.33 -10.37
CA LEU A 183 0.37 -17.57 -9.88
C LEU A 183 0.38 -16.18 -10.51
N GLY A 184 0.98 -15.21 -9.83
CA GLY A 184 1.19 -13.90 -10.41
C GLY A 184 2.25 -13.12 -9.68
N LEU A 185 2.67 -12.04 -10.35
CA LEU A 185 3.59 -11.04 -9.85
C LEU A 185 2.89 -9.68 -9.85
N HIS A 186 3.35 -8.78 -9.01
CA HIS A 186 2.88 -7.40 -9.03
C HIS A 186 4.01 -6.46 -8.64
N VAL A 187 3.94 -5.27 -9.18
CA VAL A 187 4.86 -4.18 -8.92
C VAL A 187 4.07 -2.88 -8.78
N ALA A 188 4.49 -2.00 -7.90
CA ALA A 188 3.90 -0.67 -7.77
C ALA A 188 4.95 0.33 -7.32
N TYR A 189 4.85 1.54 -7.84
CA TYR A 189 5.53 2.71 -7.32
C TYR A 189 4.48 3.65 -6.73
N ASP A 190 4.61 3.94 -5.46
CA ASP A 190 3.76 4.82 -4.68
C ASP A 190 4.49 6.12 -4.40
N SER A 191 3.79 7.25 -4.56
CA SER A 191 4.33 8.55 -4.23
C SER A 191 3.29 9.37 -3.48
N GLU A 192 3.73 10.05 -2.43
CA GLU A 192 2.90 10.91 -1.60
C GLU A 192 3.62 12.23 -1.33
N SER A 193 2.89 13.34 -1.51
CA SER A 193 3.43 14.69 -1.32
C SER A 193 2.98 15.24 0.04
N PHE A 194 3.95 15.62 0.85
CA PHE A 194 3.76 16.24 2.16
C PHE A 194 4.01 17.74 2.11
N GLY A 195 3.54 18.46 3.11
CA GLY A 195 3.86 19.88 3.26
C GLY A 195 5.38 20.13 3.31
N GLY A 196 5.81 21.34 2.89
CA GLY A 196 7.23 21.71 2.91
C GLY A 196 8.07 21.15 1.76
N GLY A 197 7.45 20.58 0.72
CA GLY A 197 8.13 20.09 -0.49
C GLY A 197 8.76 18.69 -0.33
N VAL A 198 8.40 17.96 0.70
CA VAL A 198 8.83 16.57 0.90
C VAL A 198 7.95 15.64 0.07
N THR A 199 8.56 14.71 -0.66
CA THR A 199 7.83 13.70 -1.45
C THR A 199 8.41 12.32 -1.13
N THR A 200 7.58 11.50 -0.52
CA THR A 200 7.94 10.10 -0.27
C THR A 200 7.69 9.25 -1.50
N GLY A 201 8.50 8.22 -1.66
CA GLY A 201 8.35 7.23 -2.73
C GLY A 201 8.62 5.83 -2.20
N ILE A 202 7.80 4.86 -2.58
CA ILE A 202 7.97 3.45 -2.22
C ILE A 202 7.83 2.60 -3.47
N LEU A 203 8.88 1.86 -3.81
CA LEU A 203 8.80 0.79 -4.79
C LEU A 203 8.41 -0.49 -4.08
N GLY A 204 7.38 -1.17 -4.56
CA GLY A 204 6.98 -2.47 -4.08
C GLY A 204 7.01 -3.52 -5.16
N ILE A 205 7.39 -4.72 -4.80
CA ILE A 205 7.37 -5.92 -5.66
C ILE A 205 6.79 -7.06 -4.85
N GLY A 206 5.97 -7.89 -5.47
CA GLY A 206 5.42 -9.05 -4.79
C GLY A 206 4.98 -10.15 -5.74
N ALA A 207 4.64 -11.27 -5.12
CA ALA A 207 4.06 -12.42 -5.79
C ALA A 207 2.76 -12.83 -5.12
N HIS A 208 1.88 -13.49 -5.88
CA HIS A 208 0.62 -13.95 -5.34
C HIS A 208 0.19 -15.31 -5.88
N VAL A 209 -0.63 -15.97 -5.08
CA VAL A 209 -1.39 -17.16 -5.48
C VAL A 209 -2.88 -16.81 -5.42
N ALA A 210 -3.56 -16.92 -6.55
CA ALA A 210 -4.98 -16.65 -6.67
C ALA A 210 -5.76 -17.96 -6.80
N LEU A 211 -6.58 -18.26 -5.80
CA LEU A 211 -7.51 -19.38 -5.78
C LEU A 211 -8.87 -18.88 -6.25
N LYS A 212 -9.33 -19.33 -7.39
CA LYS A 212 -10.70 -19.07 -7.83
C LYS A 212 -11.63 -19.88 -6.94
N ALA A 213 -12.54 -19.22 -6.23
CA ALA A 213 -13.62 -19.95 -5.59
C ALA A 213 -14.41 -20.66 -6.67
N PRO A 214 -14.72 -21.97 -6.57
CA PRO A 214 -15.70 -22.58 -7.42
C PRO A 214 -17.03 -21.91 -7.06
N ILE A 215 -17.43 -20.92 -7.83
CA ILE A 215 -18.79 -20.39 -7.73
C ILE A 215 -19.63 -21.51 -8.32
N GLY A 216 -20.09 -22.37 -7.43
CA GLY A 216 -21.15 -23.26 -7.75
C GLY A 216 -22.38 -22.45 -8.11
N MET A 217 -22.81 -22.64 -9.33
CA MET A 217 -24.16 -22.46 -9.89
C MET A 217 -24.74 -21.04 -9.86
#